data_679982de5fef53630e4d77d7a7f4d051
#
_entry.id   679982de5fef53630e4d77d7a7f4d051
#
_cell.length_a   1.000
_cell.length_b   1.000
_cell.length_c   1.000
_cell.angle_alpha   90.00
_cell.angle_beta   90.00
_cell.angle_gamma   90.00
#
_symmetry.space_group_name_H-M   'P 1'
#
loop_
_entity.id
_entity.type
_entity.pdbx_description
1 polymer ?
#
loop_
_entity_poly.entity_id
_entity_poly.type
_entity_poly.pdbx_seq_one_letter_code
_entity_poly.pdbx_strand_id
1 'polypeptide(L)'
;MKQNSNIPKITMTTNGYRLNKIAKQLYNYGLDGINISIDSLNRETFKKLTGHDRLPEILEGIKILQDLNFKNIKVNAVLLKDINDTHEDFEKFGNFIKNNEIDFRFIELMQTGDNLDYFKRYHVSATKFTNYLNKNNWVIQTFGRDAGPAKNYLNPKFKGKFGVIAPYSKDFCKSCNRLRITAKGDLRLCLFGNTGISIRHLLQKDDQTEELQDLIMGQMKFKKESHYLELGETGLTKNLSTTGG
;
A
#
# COMPACT_ATOMS: atom_id res chain seq x y z
N MET A 1 0.58 10.20 20.25
CA MET A 1 0.63 8.75 19.94
C MET A 1 2.00 8.16 20.23
N LYS A 2 3.08 8.68 19.68
CA LYS A 2 4.42 8.09 19.86
C LYS A 2 5.05 8.29 21.24
N GLN A 3 4.65 9.32 21.96
CA GLN A 3 5.24 9.67 23.27
C GLN A 3 5.00 8.65 24.39
N ASN A 4 4.01 7.77 24.23
CA ASN A 4 3.59 6.80 25.25
C ASN A 4 3.63 5.34 24.77
N SER A 5 4.30 5.03 23.64
CA SER A 5 4.35 3.68 23.11
C SER A 5 5.77 3.28 22.72
N ASN A 6 6.13 2.04 23.00
CA ASN A 6 7.36 1.40 22.52
C ASN A 6 7.29 1.03 21.02
N ILE A 7 6.32 1.60 20.28
CA ILE A 7 6.14 1.32 18.85
C ILE A 7 7.23 2.06 18.07
N PRO A 8 8.14 1.36 17.39
CA PRO A 8 9.30 1.98 16.74
C PRO A 8 8.90 2.85 15.55
N LYS A 9 7.78 2.51 14.87
CA LYS A 9 7.34 3.22 13.67
C LYS A 9 5.82 3.18 13.50
N ILE A 10 5.22 4.35 13.30
CA ILE A 10 3.79 4.51 13.01
C ILE A 10 3.65 5.04 11.59
N THR A 11 2.93 4.32 10.74
CA THR A 11 2.62 4.76 9.38
C THR A 11 1.12 4.73 9.13
N MET A 12 0.65 5.59 8.25
CA MET A 12 -0.77 5.69 7.89
C MET A 12 -0.97 5.45 6.40
N THR A 13 -2.03 4.74 6.03
CA THR A 13 -2.54 4.68 4.65
C THR A 13 -3.83 5.49 4.57
N THR A 14 -3.97 6.32 3.54
CA THR A 14 -5.11 7.23 3.37
C THR A 14 -5.45 7.43 1.90
N ASN A 15 -6.73 7.72 1.61
CA ASN A 15 -7.15 8.25 0.31
C ASN A 15 -6.81 9.75 0.14
N GLY A 16 -6.23 10.38 1.15
CA GLY A 16 -5.80 11.77 1.11
C GLY A 16 -6.93 12.82 1.16
N TYR A 17 -8.18 12.43 1.27
CA TYR A 17 -9.37 13.31 1.17
C TYR A 17 -9.29 14.59 2.01
N ARG A 18 -8.69 14.55 3.20
CA ARG A 18 -8.53 15.71 4.10
C ARG A 18 -7.06 16.05 4.37
N LEU A 19 -6.15 15.55 3.55
CA LEU A 19 -4.72 15.63 3.84
C LEU A 19 -4.23 17.07 3.97
N ASN A 20 -4.67 17.97 3.09
CA ASN A 20 -4.32 19.39 3.16
C ASN A 20 -4.72 20.06 4.49
N LYS A 21 -5.77 19.57 5.15
CA LYS A 21 -6.24 20.12 6.44
C LYS A 21 -5.52 19.52 7.65
N ILE A 22 -5.08 18.26 7.57
CA ILE A 22 -4.54 17.52 8.74
C ILE A 22 -3.04 17.23 8.63
N ALA A 23 -2.37 17.52 7.51
CA ALA A 23 -0.96 17.20 7.29
C ALA A 23 -0.05 17.71 8.41
N LYS A 24 -0.21 18.98 8.81
CA LYS A 24 0.56 19.59 9.91
C LYS A 24 0.32 18.91 11.25
N GLN A 25 -0.92 18.50 11.54
CA GLN A 25 -1.25 17.78 12.77
C GLN A 25 -0.60 16.40 12.79
N LEU A 26 -0.66 15.65 11.68
CA LEU A 26 -0.02 14.34 11.55
C LEU A 26 1.48 14.42 11.77
N TYR A 27 2.14 15.43 11.19
CA TYR A 27 3.55 15.71 11.42
C TYR A 27 3.85 15.98 12.90
N ASN A 28 3.10 16.88 13.54
CA ASN A 28 3.28 17.24 14.95
C ASN A 28 3.03 16.07 15.93
N TYR A 29 2.14 15.14 15.57
CA TYR A 29 1.87 13.93 16.38
C TYR A 29 2.91 12.83 16.18
N GLY A 30 3.96 13.07 15.39
CA GLY A 30 5.07 12.15 15.20
C GLY A 30 4.74 10.96 14.30
N LEU A 31 3.89 11.15 13.27
CA LEU A 31 3.72 10.15 12.24
C LEU A 31 5.05 9.94 11.50
N ASP A 32 5.47 8.67 11.30
CA ASP A 32 6.75 8.34 10.66
C ASP A 32 6.67 8.16 9.15
N GLY A 33 5.48 7.89 8.64
CA GLY A 33 5.30 7.67 7.21
C GLY A 33 3.83 7.70 6.79
N ILE A 34 3.61 8.08 5.55
CA ILE A 34 2.26 8.14 4.97
C ILE A 34 2.24 7.49 3.59
N ASN A 35 1.22 6.65 3.36
CA ASN A 35 0.90 6.09 2.05
C ASN A 35 -0.39 6.75 1.57
N ILE A 36 -0.36 7.38 0.40
CA ILE A 36 -1.48 8.13 -0.16
C ILE A 36 -1.92 7.42 -1.44
N SER A 37 -3.21 7.13 -1.58
CA SER A 37 -3.74 6.47 -2.79
C SER A 37 -4.04 7.51 -3.87
N ILE A 38 -3.35 7.41 -5.02
CA ILE A 38 -3.56 8.25 -6.20
C ILE A 38 -3.40 7.40 -7.45
N ASP A 39 -4.50 6.91 -8.01
CA ASP A 39 -4.49 6.02 -9.17
C ASP A 39 -4.27 6.77 -10.49
N SER A 40 -4.41 8.10 -10.52
CA SER A 40 -4.12 8.94 -11.67
C SER A 40 -3.72 10.35 -11.25
N LEU A 41 -2.74 10.93 -11.96
CA LEU A 41 -2.38 12.35 -11.87
C LEU A 41 -3.18 13.23 -12.86
N ASN A 42 -4.01 12.61 -13.72
CA ASN A 42 -4.98 13.34 -14.52
C ASN A 42 -6.26 13.53 -13.70
N ARG A 43 -6.69 14.79 -13.52
CA ARG A 43 -7.82 15.18 -12.67
C ARG A 43 -9.14 14.52 -13.09
N GLU A 44 -9.42 14.47 -14.39
CA GLU A 44 -10.66 13.87 -14.90
C GLU A 44 -10.66 12.35 -14.73
N THR A 45 -9.54 11.69 -15.00
CA THR A 45 -9.38 10.25 -14.76
C THR A 45 -9.50 9.93 -13.28
N PHE A 46 -8.84 10.71 -12.41
CA PHE A 46 -8.94 10.54 -10.95
C PHE A 46 -10.39 10.68 -10.47
N LYS A 47 -11.10 11.71 -10.95
CA LYS A 47 -12.51 11.92 -10.63
C LYS A 47 -13.40 10.77 -11.09
N LYS A 48 -13.16 10.23 -12.28
CA LYS A 48 -13.90 9.04 -12.78
C LYS A 48 -13.67 7.81 -11.92
N LEU A 49 -12.44 7.57 -11.48
CA LEU A 49 -12.07 6.40 -10.67
C LEU A 49 -12.61 6.49 -9.24
N THR A 50 -12.54 7.66 -8.64
CA THR A 50 -12.85 7.86 -7.20
C THR A 50 -14.26 8.37 -6.94
N GLY A 51 -14.95 8.88 -7.97
CA GLY A 51 -16.22 9.60 -7.81
C GLY A 51 -16.07 11.01 -7.25
N HIS A 52 -14.85 11.48 -6.97
CA HIS A 52 -14.59 12.74 -6.27
C HIS A 52 -13.50 13.56 -6.95
N ASP A 53 -13.74 14.86 -7.12
CA ASP A 53 -12.78 15.81 -7.67
C ASP A 53 -11.89 16.38 -6.55
N ARG A 54 -10.95 15.57 -6.03
CA ARG A 54 -10.13 15.91 -4.87
C ARG A 54 -8.62 15.83 -5.12
N LEU A 55 -8.21 15.56 -6.34
CA LEU A 55 -6.77 15.46 -6.64
C LEU A 55 -5.99 16.73 -6.28
N PRO A 56 -6.48 17.97 -6.57
CA PRO A 56 -5.75 19.18 -6.21
C PRO A 56 -5.48 19.30 -4.72
N GLU A 57 -6.48 19.04 -3.87
CA GLU A 57 -6.36 19.12 -2.41
C GLU A 57 -5.44 18.02 -1.84
N ILE A 58 -5.40 16.86 -2.47
CA ILE A 58 -4.48 15.78 -2.09
C ILE A 58 -3.04 16.19 -2.41
N LEU A 59 -2.79 16.73 -3.60
CA LEU A 59 -1.48 17.22 -4.02
C LEU A 59 -1.01 18.39 -3.16
N GLU A 60 -1.91 19.30 -2.77
CA GLU A 60 -1.64 20.36 -1.79
C GLU A 60 -1.20 19.76 -0.45
N GLY A 61 -1.90 18.74 0.04
CA GLY A 61 -1.53 18.05 1.28
C GLY A 61 -0.14 17.40 1.22
N ILE A 62 0.22 16.82 0.08
CA ILE A 62 1.57 16.28 -0.17
C ILE A 62 2.60 17.41 -0.10
N LYS A 63 2.31 18.56 -0.75
CA LYS A 63 3.20 19.71 -0.71
C LYS A 63 3.40 20.23 0.71
N ILE A 64 2.35 20.34 1.52
CA ILE A 64 2.47 20.73 2.93
C ILE A 64 3.41 19.78 3.70
N LEU A 65 3.29 18.46 3.50
CA LEU A 65 4.19 17.50 4.13
C LEU A 65 5.65 17.67 3.68
N GLN A 66 5.87 17.94 2.39
CA GLN A 66 7.22 18.21 1.85
C GLN A 66 7.81 19.49 2.44
N ASP A 67 7.04 20.57 2.53
CA ASP A 67 7.45 21.85 3.11
C ASP A 67 7.80 21.71 4.61
N LEU A 68 7.20 20.74 5.32
CA LEU A 68 7.54 20.33 6.68
C LEU A 68 8.74 19.35 6.76
N ASN A 69 9.42 19.06 5.65
CA ASN A 69 10.50 18.06 5.57
C ASN A 69 10.09 16.64 5.99
N PHE A 70 8.83 16.26 5.81
CA PHE A 70 8.36 14.90 6.10
C PHE A 70 8.96 13.90 5.09
N LYS A 71 9.76 12.92 5.57
CA LYS A 71 10.65 12.12 4.71
C LYS A 71 10.03 10.88 4.09
N ASN A 72 9.01 10.29 4.67
CA ASN A 72 8.47 9.00 4.25
C ASN A 72 7.11 9.15 3.57
N ILE A 73 7.07 9.89 2.47
CA ILE A 73 5.86 10.03 1.65
C ILE A 73 5.86 8.94 0.57
N LYS A 74 4.80 8.16 0.54
CA LYS A 74 4.57 7.13 -0.48
C LYS A 74 3.25 7.40 -1.17
N VAL A 75 3.24 7.29 -2.49
CA VAL A 75 2.02 7.34 -3.30
C VAL A 75 1.81 5.96 -3.90
N ASN A 76 0.65 5.38 -3.68
CA ASN A 76 0.26 4.10 -4.23
C ASN A 76 -0.78 4.29 -5.32
N ALA A 77 -0.60 3.64 -6.46
CA ALA A 77 -1.56 3.56 -7.54
C ALA A 77 -1.83 2.09 -7.89
N VAL A 78 -3.08 1.71 -8.06
CA VAL A 78 -3.42 0.42 -8.65
C VAL A 78 -3.17 0.51 -10.15
N LEU A 79 -2.39 -0.44 -10.70
CA LEU A 79 -2.12 -0.52 -12.13
C LEU A 79 -3.36 -1.08 -12.83
N LEU A 80 -3.97 -0.27 -13.70
CA LEU A 80 -5.23 -0.57 -14.37
C LEU A 80 -5.07 -0.48 -15.89
N LYS A 81 -5.45 -1.55 -16.58
CA LYS A 81 -5.43 -1.65 -18.04
C LYS A 81 -6.27 -0.54 -18.67
N ASP A 82 -5.72 0.11 -19.70
CA ASP A 82 -6.36 1.17 -20.50
C ASP A 82 -6.74 2.43 -19.68
N ILE A 83 -6.20 2.57 -18.46
CA ILE A 83 -6.48 3.71 -17.59
C ILE A 83 -5.21 4.48 -17.20
N ASN A 84 -4.19 3.76 -16.67
CA ASN A 84 -2.94 4.36 -16.20
C ASN A 84 -1.72 3.48 -16.53
N ASP A 85 -1.83 2.64 -17.55
CA ASP A 85 -0.83 1.64 -17.94
C ASP A 85 -0.12 1.94 -19.27
N THR A 86 -0.28 3.15 -19.80
CA THR A 86 0.40 3.59 -21.02
C THR A 86 1.80 4.14 -20.71
N HIS A 87 2.64 4.23 -21.74
CA HIS A 87 3.97 4.84 -21.63
C HIS A 87 3.87 6.30 -21.16
N GLU A 88 2.91 7.05 -21.70
CA GLU A 88 2.66 8.44 -21.32
C GLU A 88 2.26 8.57 -19.84
N ASP A 89 1.42 7.65 -19.34
CA ASP A 89 1.06 7.66 -17.92
C ASP A 89 2.28 7.41 -17.03
N PHE A 90 3.13 6.44 -17.39
CA PHE A 90 4.37 6.16 -16.64
C PHE A 90 5.33 7.35 -16.63
N GLU A 91 5.42 8.09 -17.74
CA GLU A 91 6.20 9.34 -17.82
C GLU A 91 5.61 10.45 -16.94
N LYS A 92 4.29 10.60 -16.89
CA LYS A 92 3.63 11.57 -16.00
C LYS A 92 3.96 11.29 -14.53
N PHE A 93 3.88 10.03 -14.11
CA PHE A 93 4.28 9.64 -12.76
C PHE A 93 5.79 9.82 -12.53
N GLY A 94 6.61 9.53 -13.52
CA GLY A 94 8.05 9.82 -13.49
C GLY A 94 8.31 11.31 -13.27
N ASN A 95 7.70 12.17 -14.06
CA ASN A 95 7.83 13.62 -13.92
C ASN A 95 7.39 14.13 -12.55
N PHE A 96 6.34 13.54 -11.97
CA PHE A 96 5.88 13.85 -10.62
C PHE A 96 6.95 13.57 -9.56
N ILE A 97 7.68 12.46 -9.65
CA ILE A 97 8.73 12.11 -8.69
C ILE A 97 10.11 12.65 -9.04
N LYS A 98 10.29 13.25 -10.23
CA LYS A 98 11.60 13.71 -10.69
C LYS A 98 12.27 14.70 -9.73
N ASN A 99 11.49 15.66 -9.23
CA ASN A 99 11.97 16.69 -8.31
C ASN A 99 11.44 16.51 -6.87
N ASN A 100 10.68 15.45 -6.63
CA ASN A 100 10.03 15.15 -5.36
C ASN A 100 10.60 13.87 -4.75
N GLU A 101 10.98 13.93 -3.48
CA GLU A 101 11.48 12.80 -2.70
C GLU A 101 10.29 11.91 -2.26
N ILE A 102 9.62 11.29 -3.24
CA ILE A 102 8.42 10.47 -3.06
C ILE A 102 8.67 9.05 -3.58
N ASP A 103 8.24 8.05 -2.82
CA ASP A 103 8.19 6.67 -3.27
C ASP A 103 6.87 6.43 -4.00
N PHE A 104 6.85 6.45 -5.33
CA PHE A 104 5.66 6.13 -6.09
C PHE A 104 5.58 4.63 -6.38
N ARG A 105 4.46 3.98 -6.06
CA ARG A 105 4.29 2.53 -6.16
C ARG A 105 3.12 2.15 -7.02
N PHE A 106 3.37 1.36 -8.04
CA PHE A 106 2.29 0.63 -8.72
C PHE A 106 2.02 -0.71 -8.03
N ILE A 107 0.74 -0.97 -7.80
CA ILE A 107 0.22 -2.21 -7.24
C ILE A 107 -0.56 -2.91 -8.34
N GLU A 108 -0.16 -4.11 -8.73
CA GLU A 108 -0.93 -4.93 -9.64
C GLU A 108 -2.31 -5.21 -9.06
N LEU A 109 -3.37 -4.98 -9.85
CA LEU A 109 -4.75 -5.16 -9.41
C LEU A 109 -4.96 -6.59 -8.88
N MET A 110 -5.49 -6.71 -7.68
CA MET A 110 -5.77 -7.99 -7.04
C MET A 110 -7.24 -8.36 -7.18
N GLN A 111 -7.50 -9.62 -7.50
CA GLN A 111 -8.85 -10.16 -7.42
C GLN A 111 -9.30 -10.23 -5.96
N THR A 112 -10.55 -9.84 -5.72
CA THR A 112 -11.24 -9.97 -4.43
C THR A 112 -12.58 -10.67 -4.63
N GLY A 113 -13.29 -10.98 -3.55
CA GLY A 113 -14.55 -11.73 -3.64
C GLY A 113 -15.67 -11.00 -4.37
N ASP A 114 -15.60 -9.67 -4.49
CA ASP A 114 -16.65 -8.83 -5.08
C ASP A 114 -16.23 -8.07 -6.36
N ASN A 115 -14.99 -8.26 -6.85
CA ASN A 115 -14.49 -7.46 -7.98
C ASN A 115 -14.16 -8.27 -9.24
N LEU A 116 -14.66 -9.49 -9.41
CA LEU A 116 -14.24 -10.38 -10.49
C LEU A 116 -14.38 -9.77 -11.89
N ASP A 117 -15.52 -9.11 -12.19
CA ASP A 117 -15.73 -8.49 -13.51
C ASP A 117 -14.83 -7.27 -13.72
N TYR A 118 -14.63 -6.48 -12.68
CA TYR A 118 -13.67 -5.36 -12.67
C TYR A 118 -12.26 -5.89 -12.90
N PHE A 119 -11.87 -6.96 -12.21
CA PHE A 119 -10.57 -7.60 -12.35
C PHE A 119 -10.37 -8.10 -13.79
N LYS A 120 -11.30 -8.86 -14.36
CA LYS A 120 -11.20 -9.35 -15.73
C LYS A 120 -11.03 -8.23 -16.77
N ARG A 121 -11.69 -7.08 -16.54
CA ARG A 121 -11.66 -5.94 -17.44
C ARG A 121 -10.38 -5.12 -17.32
N TYR A 122 -9.90 -4.88 -16.13
CA TYR A 122 -8.85 -3.89 -15.86
C TYR A 122 -7.53 -4.47 -15.36
N HIS A 123 -7.44 -5.77 -15.15
CA HIS A 123 -6.17 -6.37 -14.74
C HIS A 123 -5.14 -6.28 -15.87
N VAL A 124 -3.95 -5.89 -15.50
CA VAL A 124 -2.74 -5.94 -16.32
C VAL A 124 -1.57 -6.31 -15.42
N SER A 125 -0.72 -7.22 -15.90
CA SER A 125 0.44 -7.66 -15.15
C SER A 125 1.41 -6.51 -14.89
N ALA A 126 1.93 -6.44 -13.66
CA ALA A 126 2.99 -5.51 -13.27
C ALA A 126 4.26 -5.65 -14.14
N THR A 127 4.41 -6.75 -14.89
CA THR A 127 5.48 -6.95 -15.86
C THR A 127 5.51 -5.83 -16.92
N LYS A 128 4.35 -5.29 -17.30
CA LYS A 128 4.26 -4.16 -18.23
C LYS A 128 5.05 -2.94 -17.71
N PHE A 129 4.85 -2.59 -16.46
CA PHE A 129 5.57 -1.48 -15.84
C PHE A 129 7.04 -1.80 -15.55
N THR A 130 7.37 -3.02 -15.12
CA THR A 130 8.78 -3.40 -14.91
C THR A 130 9.58 -3.37 -16.22
N ASN A 131 8.97 -3.75 -17.35
CA ASN A 131 9.59 -3.64 -18.67
C ASN A 131 9.86 -2.18 -19.05
N TYR A 132 8.92 -1.27 -18.76
CA TYR A 132 9.13 0.16 -18.93
C TYR A 132 10.32 0.66 -18.10
N LEU A 133 10.39 0.30 -16.82
CA LEU A 133 11.46 0.72 -15.92
C LEU A 133 12.84 0.24 -16.44
N ASN A 134 12.94 -1.03 -16.82
CA ASN A 134 14.19 -1.61 -17.34
C ASN A 134 14.66 -0.90 -18.62
N LYS A 135 13.74 -0.59 -19.54
CA LYS A 135 14.06 0.13 -20.78
C LYS A 135 14.48 1.59 -20.55
N ASN A 136 14.10 2.19 -19.43
CA ASN A 136 14.37 3.59 -19.10
C ASN A 136 15.44 3.77 -18.01
N ASN A 137 16.37 2.81 -17.90
CA ASN A 137 17.52 2.86 -16.99
C ASN A 137 17.18 2.98 -15.50
N TRP A 138 16.04 2.44 -15.10
CA TRP A 138 15.73 2.27 -13.69
C TRP A 138 16.36 0.99 -13.18
N VAL A 139 17.11 1.08 -12.08
CA VAL A 139 17.86 -0.04 -11.51
C VAL A 139 17.17 -0.52 -10.24
N ILE A 140 16.98 -1.84 -10.15
CA ILE A 140 16.39 -2.44 -8.96
C ILE A 140 17.31 -2.27 -7.76
N GLN A 141 16.75 -1.87 -6.62
CA GLN A 141 17.41 -1.81 -5.33
C GLN A 141 16.83 -2.85 -4.40
N THR A 142 17.68 -3.73 -3.90
CA THR A 142 17.30 -4.69 -2.85
C THR A 142 17.40 -4.03 -1.48
N PHE A 143 16.33 -4.09 -0.71
CA PHE A 143 16.30 -3.65 0.68
C PHE A 143 16.18 -4.87 1.61
N GLY A 144 16.53 -4.69 2.89
CA GLY A 144 16.36 -5.72 3.91
C GLY A 144 14.89 -6.13 4.12
N ARG A 145 14.66 -7.13 4.96
CA ARG A 145 13.34 -7.76 5.21
C ARG A 145 12.22 -6.78 5.63
N ASP A 146 12.58 -5.62 6.19
CA ASP A 146 11.62 -4.62 6.70
C ASP A 146 11.11 -3.64 5.64
N ALA A 147 11.58 -3.74 4.40
CA ALA A 147 11.25 -2.79 3.33
C ALA A 147 9.81 -2.94 2.76
N GLY A 148 9.08 -3.98 3.17
CA GLY A 148 7.74 -4.30 2.65
C GLY A 148 7.79 -5.04 1.30
N PRO A 149 6.64 -5.23 0.62
CA PRO A 149 6.53 -6.13 -0.54
C PRO A 149 6.94 -5.49 -1.86
N ALA A 150 7.26 -4.21 -1.88
CA ALA A 150 7.58 -3.50 -3.11
C ALA A 150 9.03 -3.78 -3.55
N LYS A 151 9.22 -4.15 -4.82
CA LYS A 151 10.53 -4.06 -5.48
C LYS A 151 10.75 -2.61 -5.85
N ASN A 152 11.82 -1.99 -5.33
CA ASN A 152 12.09 -0.57 -5.56
C ASN A 152 13.10 -0.40 -6.69
N TYR A 153 12.90 0.65 -7.48
CA TYR A 153 13.72 1.01 -8.64
C TYR A 153 14.19 2.45 -8.50
N LEU A 154 15.48 2.66 -8.70
CA LEU A 154 16.13 3.98 -8.65
C LEU A 154 16.61 4.38 -10.03
N ASN A 155 16.59 5.68 -10.28
CA ASN A 155 17.25 6.30 -11.41
C ASN A 155 17.93 7.59 -10.92
N PRO A 156 19.24 7.80 -11.16
CA PRO A 156 19.99 8.97 -10.65
C PRO A 156 19.43 10.32 -11.10
N LYS A 157 18.64 10.35 -12.17
CA LYS A 157 18.00 11.58 -12.70
C LYS A 157 16.75 11.99 -11.92
N PHE A 158 16.32 11.20 -10.92
CA PHE A 158 15.09 11.38 -10.16
C PHE A 158 15.38 11.42 -8.67
N LYS A 159 14.75 12.34 -7.93
CA LYS A 159 14.84 12.38 -6.47
C LYS A 159 14.00 11.29 -5.80
N GLY A 160 12.85 11.00 -6.37
CA GLY A 160 11.98 9.92 -5.92
C GLY A 160 12.34 8.59 -6.55
N LYS A 161 11.62 7.55 -6.18
CA LYS A 161 11.79 6.20 -6.70
C LYS A 161 10.47 5.56 -7.08
N PHE A 162 10.53 4.58 -7.97
CA PHE A 162 9.41 3.72 -8.27
C PHE A 162 9.45 2.45 -7.42
N GLY A 163 8.27 1.97 -7.04
CA GLY A 163 8.06 0.67 -6.43
C GLY A 163 7.07 -0.16 -7.25
N VAL A 164 7.24 -1.47 -7.23
CA VAL A 164 6.33 -2.42 -7.88
C VAL A 164 5.90 -3.45 -6.88
N ILE A 165 4.60 -3.55 -6.65
CA ILE A 165 3.97 -4.59 -5.84
C ILE A 165 3.23 -5.52 -6.80
N ALA A 166 3.77 -6.73 -7.01
CA ALA A 166 3.27 -7.72 -7.94
C ALA A 166 2.80 -8.98 -7.21
N PRO A 167 1.56 -9.00 -6.71
CA PRO A 167 1.03 -10.11 -5.88
C PRO A 167 1.04 -11.45 -6.60
N TYR A 168 0.92 -11.46 -7.93
CA TYR A 168 0.92 -12.68 -8.74
C TYR A 168 2.33 -13.18 -9.09
N SER A 169 3.39 -12.51 -8.60
CA SER A 169 4.75 -13.01 -8.81
C SER A 169 5.06 -14.18 -7.88
N LYS A 170 5.77 -15.19 -8.41
CA LYS A 170 6.09 -16.47 -7.75
C LYS A 170 6.66 -16.34 -6.33
N ASP A 171 7.44 -15.27 -6.06
CA ASP A 171 8.16 -15.09 -4.80
C ASP A 171 7.51 -14.07 -3.86
N PHE A 172 6.34 -13.54 -4.20
CA PHE A 172 5.70 -12.47 -3.45
C PHE A 172 5.44 -12.80 -1.97
N CYS A 173 5.05 -14.03 -1.70
CA CYS A 173 4.71 -14.47 -0.35
C CYS A 173 5.90 -14.96 0.48
N LYS A 174 7.02 -15.32 -0.14
CA LYS A 174 8.19 -15.93 0.54
C LYS A 174 8.77 -15.09 1.69
N SER A 175 8.72 -13.77 1.57
CA SER A 175 9.23 -12.83 2.58
C SER A 175 8.12 -12.14 3.38
N CYS A 176 6.88 -12.63 3.32
CA CYS A 176 5.76 -11.96 3.97
C CYS A 176 5.77 -12.18 5.48
N ASN A 177 6.08 -11.14 6.25
CA ASN A 177 6.09 -11.10 7.72
C ASN A 177 4.89 -10.35 8.31
N ARG A 178 3.80 -10.15 7.54
CA ARG A 178 2.69 -9.28 7.95
C ARG A 178 1.58 -10.04 8.66
N LEU A 179 1.07 -9.42 9.71
CA LEU A 179 -0.20 -9.71 10.34
C LEU A 179 -1.14 -8.52 10.16
N ARG A 180 -2.42 -8.75 10.25
CA ARG A 180 -3.44 -7.70 10.18
C ARG A 180 -4.46 -7.87 11.29
N ILE A 181 -4.90 -6.74 11.82
CA ILE A 181 -6.04 -6.68 12.72
C ILE A 181 -7.10 -5.84 12.01
N THR A 182 -8.29 -6.42 11.83
CA THR A 182 -9.41 -5.71 11.21
C THR A 182 -9.97 -4.66 12.16
N ALA A 183 -10.77 -3.71 11.65
CA ALA A 183 -11.48 -2.74 12.47
C ALA A 183 -12.47 -3.39 13.47
N LYS A 184 -12.82 -4.67 13.27
CA LYS A 184 -13.66 -5.45 14.19
C LYS A 184 -12.86 -6.17 15.28
N GLY A 185 -11.52 -6.10 15.24
CA GLY A 185 -10.65 -6.80 16.19
C GLY A 185 -10.42 -8.27 15.82
N ASP A 186 -10.43 -8.61 14.53
CA ASP A 186 -10.08 -9.97 14.08
C ASP A 186 -8.64 -10.00 13.60
N LEU A 187 -7.85 -10.94 14.11
CA LEU A 187 -6.50 -11.24 13.63
C LEU A 187 -6.58 -12.01 12.31
N ARG A 188 -5.88 -11.52 11.28
CA ARG A 188 -5.70 -12.20 10.00
C ARG A 188 -4.21 -12.43 9.72
N LEU A 189 -3.85 -13.67 9.43
CA LEU A 189 -2.48 -14.07 9.10
C LEU A 189 -2.09 -13.73 7.66
N CYS A 190 -3.08 -13.67 6.79
CA CYS A 190 -2.93 -13.32 5.37
C CYS A 190 -4.06 -12.38 4.93
N LEU A 191 -3.79 -11.52 3.95
CA LEU A 191 -4.82 -10.66 3.35
C LEU A 191 -5.93 -11.48 2.70
N PHE A 192 -5.59 -12.58 2.04
CA PHE A 192 -6.48 -13.49 1.34
C PHE A 192 -6.71 -14.81 2.10
N GLY A 193 -6.55 -14.78 3.43
CA GLY A 193 -6.79 -15.96 4.25
C GLY A 193 -8.28 -16.28 4.42
N ASN A 194 -8.58 -17.57 4.59
CA ASN A 194 -9.94 -18.08 4.82
C ASN A 194 -10.35 -18.04 6.30
N THR A 195 -9.44 -17.61 7.19
CA THR A 195 -9.67 -17.60 8.64
C THR A 195 -9.35 -16.23 9.22
N GLY A 196 -10.19 -15.79 10.12
CA GLY A 196 -9.92 -14.68 11.03
C GLY A 196 -10.35 -15.08 12.42
N ILE A 197 -9.55 -14.76 13.43
CA ILE A 197 -9.85 -15.07 14.83
C ILE A 197 -10.09 -13.77 15.55
N SER A 198 -11.22 -13.67 16.24
CA SER A 198 -11.51 -12.50 17.05
C SER A 198 -10.57 -12.46 18.26
N ILE A 199 -9.80 -11.38 18.33
CA ILE A 199 -8.94 -11.06 19.48
C ILE A 199 -9.49 -9.87 20.27
N ARG A 200 -10.72 -9.43 19.95
CA ARG A 200 -11.31 -8.24 20.54
C ARG A 200 -11.40 -8.30 22.07
N HIS A 201 -11.70 -9.49 22.60
CA HIS A 201 -11.79 -9.73 24.07
C HIS A 201 -10.44 -9.55 24.77
N LEU A 202 -9.32 -9.72 24.06
CA LEU A 202 -7.94 -9.56 24.57
C LEU A 202 -7.38 -8.14 24.33
N LEU A 203 -8.17 -7.24 23.79
CA LEU A 203 -7.79 -5.83 23.53
C LEU A 203 -8.50 -4.85 24.48
N GLN A 204 -9.04 -5.36 25.58
CA GLN A 204 -9.86 -4.53 26.49
C GLN A 204 -9.06 -3.98 27.68
N LYS A 205 -7.96 -4.65 28.06
CA LYS A 205 -7.16 -4.33 29.24
C LYS A 205 -5.68 -4.58 28.97
N ASP A 206 -4.82 -3.83 29.65
CA ASP A 206 -3.36 -3.94 29.47
C ASP A 206 -2.80 -5.23 30.10
N ASP A 207 -3.46 -5.83 31.09
CA ASP A 207 -3.08 -7.09 31.74
C ASP A 207 -3.29 -8.34 30.86
N GLN A 208 -3.94 -8.19 29.69
CA GLN A 208 -4.20 -9.28 28.74
C GLN A 208 -3.07 -9.47 27.70
N THR A 209 -1.95 -8.77 27.86
CA THR A 209 -0.87 -8.77 26.86
C THR A 209 -0.25 -10.13 26.65
N GLU A 210 0.01 -10.91 27.72
CA GLU A 210 0.61 -12.25 27.61
C GLU A 210 -0.32 -13.21 26.88
N GLU A 211 -1.60 -13.26 27.26
CA GLU A 211 -2.60 -14.12 26.62
C GLU A 211 -2.76 -13.78 25.13
N LEU A 212 -2.73 -12.49 24.78
CA LEU A 212 -2.77 -12.02 23.38
C LEU A 212 -1.54 -12.50 22.61
N GLN A 213 -0.34 -12.40 23.21
CA GLN A 213 0.90 -12.87 22.58
C GLN A 213 0.87 -14.36 22.33
N ASP A 214 0.48 -15.16 23.31
CA ASP A 214 0.38 -16.61 23.20
C ASP A 214 -0.60 -17.03 22.12
N LEU A 215 -1.77 -16.36 22.06
CA LEU A 215 -2.75 -16.60 21.01
C LEU A 215 -2.15 -16.29 19.62
N ILE A 216 -1.51 -15.13 19.44
CA ILE A 216 -0.89 -14.75 18.16
C ILE A 216 0.19 -15.76 17.76
N MET A 217 1.08 -16.14 18.67
CA MET A 217 2.15 -17.10 18.41
C MET A 217 1.59 -18.49 18.06
N GLY A 218 0.55 -18.94 18.74
CA GLY A 218 -0.16 -20.17 18.42
C GLY A 218 -0.76 -20.16 17.01
N GLN A 219 -1.33 -19.01 16.60
CA GLN A 219 -1.93 -18.84 15.28
C GLN A 219 -0.90 -18.78 14.13
N MET A 220 0.32 -18.31 14.39
CA MET A 220 1.37 -18.25 13.36
C MET A 220 1.66 -19.59 12.69
N LYS A 221 1.46 -20.70 13.40
CA LYS A 221 1.61 -22.07 12.87
C LYS A 221 0.67 -22.37 11.69
N PHE A 222 -0.44 -21.64 11.58
CA PHE A 222 -1.44 -21.81 10.52
C PHE A 222 -1.27 -20.82 9.37
N LYS A 223 -0.21 -20.01 9.39
CA LYS A 223 0.07 -19.07 8.29
C LYS A 223 0.47 -19.84 7.04
N LYS A 224 -0.33 -19.76 5.98
CA LYS A 224 -0.05 -20.40 4.69
C LYS A 224 1.20 -19.79 4.04
N GLU A 225 1.91 -20.60 3.26
CA GLU A 225 3.10 -20.17 2.50
C GLU A 225 2.76 -19.19 1.37
N SER A 226 1.55 -19.30 0.77
CA SER A 226 1.06 -18.41 -0.28
C SER A 226 -0.40 -18.02 -0.05
N HIS A 227 -0.81 -16.94 -0.72
CA HIS A 227 -2.21 -16.50 -0.76
C HIS A 227 -3.02 -17.20 -1.85
N TYR A 228 -2.39 -17.88 -2.80
CA TYR A 228 -3.00 -18.64 -3.91
C TYR A 228 -3.96 -17.80 -4.81
N LEU A 229 -3.72 -16.49 -4.93
CA LEU A 229 -4.50 -15.63 -5.84
C LEU A 229 -4.40 -16.06 -7.30
N GLU A 230 -3.27 -16.64 -7.70
CA GLU A 230 -3.07 -17.21 -9.03
C GLU A 230 -4.01 -18.36 -9.34
N LEU A 231 -4.56 -19.00 -8.30
CA LEU A 231 -5.59 -20.04 -8.39
C LEU A 231 -7.02 -19.48 -8.20
N GLY A 232 -7.16 -18.16 -8.08
CA GLY A 232 -8.43 -17.49 -7.83
C GLY A 232 -8.93 -17.55 -6.38
N GLU A 233 -8.08 -17.98 -5.45
CA GLU A 233 -8.44 -18.00 -4.02
C GLU A 233 -8.40 -16.60 -3.43
N THR A 234 -9.57 -15.97 -3.22
CA THR A 234 -9.70 -14.64 -2.63
C THR A 234 -9.93 -14.67 -1.11
N GLY A 235 -10.14 -15.85 -0.54
CA GLY A 235 -10.42 -16.05 0.87
C GLY A 235 -11.66 -15.30 1.35
N LEU A 236 -11.62 -14.80 2.59
CA LEU A 236 -12.70 -13.99 3.16
C LEU A 236 -12.67 -12.52 2.71
N THR A 237 -11.72 -12.14 1.85
CA THR A 237 -11.57 -10.74 1.46
C THR A 237 -12.52 -10.39 0.34
N LYS A 238 -13.68 -9.82 0.72
CA LYS A 238 -14.65 -9.29 -0.25
C LYS A 238 -14.07 -8.08 -0.98
N ASN A 239 -13.53 -7.12 -0.20
CA ASN A 239 -12.80 -5.95 -0.70
C ASN A 239 -11.67 -5.57 0.27
N LEU A 240 -10.77 -4.71 -0.17
CA LEU A 240 -9.58 -4.33 0.61
C LEU A 240 -9.84 -3.25 1.66
N SER A 241 -10.94 -2.52 1.58
CA SER A 241 -11.26 -1.40 2.48
C SER A 241 -11.43 -1.83 3.94
N THR A 242 -11.83 -3.08 4.18
CA THR A 242 -12.05 -3.63 5.54
C THR A 242 -10.76 -4.05 6.23
N THR A 243 -9.64 -4.10 5.52
CA THR A 243 -8.35 -4.61 6.01
C THR A 243 -7.24 -3.57 5.99
N GLY A 244 -7.58 -2.30 5.81
CA GLY A 244 -6.64 -1.19 5.81
C GLY A 244 -5.93 -0.94 4.48
N GLY A 245 -6.56 -1.34 3.37
CA GLY A 245 -6.11 -1.01 2.02
C GLY A 245 -4.96 -1.84 1.53
#